data_e7e09adf2d53a25f04bd539d98cc1bae
#
_entry.id   e7e09adf2d53a25f04bd539d98cc1bae
#
_cell.length_a   1.000
_cell.length_b   1.000
_cell.length_c   1.000
_cell.angle_alpha   90.00
_cell.angle_beta   90.00
_cell.angle_gamma   90.00
#
_symmetry.space_group_name_H-M   'P 1'
#
loop_
_entity.id
_entity.type
_entity.pdbx_description
1 polymer ?
#
loop_
_entity_poly.entity_id
_entity_poly.type
_entity_poly.pdbx_seq_one_letter_code
_entity_poly.pdbx_strand_id
1 'polypeptide(L)'
;MKTVPDQIDLHGLMVEEAIPLVDRFLEKAYRARLPRVWIVHGRGTGTLRAEITGYLSRHRLVARSSTADKARGGPGATQVEIID
;
A
#
# COMPACT_ATOMS: atom_id res chain seq x y z
N MET A 1 7.22 -19.97 12.28
CA MET A 1 6.11 -19.55 11.38
C MET A 1 6.35 -18.12 10.93
N LYS A 2 6.28 -17.88 9.64
CA LYS A 2 6.48 -16.53 9.10
C LYS A 2 5.19 -15.73 9.17
N THR A 3 5.27 -14.54 9.75
CA THR A 3 4.13 -13.63 9.76
C THR A 3 4.23 -12.72 8.54
N VAL A 4 3.13 -12.60 7.80
CA VAL A 4 3.08 -11.67 6.67
C VAL A 4 2.94 -10.25 7.25
N PRO A 5 3.85 -9.33 6.90
CA PRO A 5 3.75 -7.97 7.41
C PRO A 5 2.53 -7.25 6.83
N ASP A 6 1.93 -6.39 7.63
CA ASP A 6 0.78 -5.59 7.20
C ASP A 6 1.18 -4.21 6.68
N GLN A 7 2.47 -3.97 6.54
CA GLN A 7 2.99 -2.68 6.11
C GLN A 7 4.19 -2.86 5.20
N ILE A 8 4.27 -2.02 4.17
CA ILE A 8 5.43 -1.98 3.28
C ILE A 8 5.89 -0.53 3.15
N ASP A 9 7.20 -0.32 3.16
CA ASP A 9 7.78 1.00 3.03
C ASP A 9 8.43 1.14 1.66
N LEU A 10 7.91 2.06 0.85
CA LEU A 10 8.36 2.27 -0.53
C LEU A 10 8.96 3.67 -0.74
N HIS A 11 9.14 4.44 0.33
CA HIS A 11 9.63 5.81 0.18
C HIS A 11 10.99 5.81 -0.52
N GLY A 12 11.19 6.77 -1.40
CA GLY A 12 12.44 6.92 -2.13
C GLY A 12 12.58 6.03 -3.36
N LEU A 13 11.65 5.09 -3.57
CA LEU A 13 11.68 4.25 -4.77
C LEU A 13 11.10 4.99 -5.97
N MET A 14 11.50 4.57 -7.15
CA MET A 14 10.88 5.04 -8.37
C MET A 14 9.57 4.32 -8.59
N VAL A 15 8.64 4.94 -9.31
CA VAL A 15 7.31 4.37 -9.56
C VAL A 15 7.40 2.98 -10.17
N GLU A 16 8.27 2.80 -11.17
CA GLU A 16 8.39 1.50 -11.85
C GLU A 16 8.96 0.41 -10.95
N GLU A 17 9.65 0.79 -9.87
CA GLU A 17 10.12 -0.18 -8.86
C GLU A 17 9.01 -0.47 -7.85
N ALA A 18 8.27 0.57 -7.48
CA ALA A 18 7.27 0.46 -6.42
C ALA A 18 6.04 -0.35 -6.82
N ILE A 19 5.52 -0.14 -8.02
CA ILE A 19 4.28 -0.77 -8.45
C ILE A 19 4.33 -2.31 -8.41
N PRO A 20 5.36 -2.97 -8.93
CA PRO A 20 5.44 -4.43 -8.81
C PRO A 20 5.51 -4.91 -7.36
N LEU A 21 6.14 -4.13 -6.49
CA LEU A 21 6.23 -4.48 -5.06
C LEU A 21 4.88 -4.37 -4.38
N VAL A 22 4.11 -3.35 -4.74
CA VAL A 22 2.75 -3.19 -4.23
C VAL A 22 1.89 -4.39 -4.62
N ASP A 23 1.96 -4.81 -5.88
CA ASP A 23 1.18 -5.94 -6.36
C ASP A 23 1.50 -7.20 -5.57
N ARG A 24 2.78 -7.52 -5.39
CA ARG A 24 3.18 -8.70 -4.62
C ARG A 24 2.76 -8.61 -3.17
N PHE A 25 2.89 -7.42 -2.59
CA PHE A 25 2.50 -7.19 -1.21
C PHE A 25 1.01 -7.45 -1.01
N LEU A 26 0.17 -6.94 -1.92
CA LEU A 26 -1.27 -7.13 -1.86
C LEU A 26 -1.64 -8.61 -2.04
N GLU A 27 -0.95 -9.32 -2.94
CA GLU A 27 -1.18 -10.75 -3.14
C GLU A 27 -0.90 -11.54 -1.86
N LYS A 28 0.24 -11.25 -1.21
CA LYS A 28 0.59 -11.92 0.04
C LYS A 28 -0.40 -11.62 1.14
N ALA A 29 -0.80 -10.35 1.25
CA ALA A 29 -1.78 -9.93 2.26
C ALA A 29 -3.10 -10.63 2.05
N TYR A 30 -3.55 -10.73 0.81
CA TYR A 30 -4.81 -11.40 0.48
C TYR A 30 -4.77 -12.88 0.86
N ARG A 31 -3.66 -13.56 0.51
CA ARG A 31 -3.51 -14.98 0.85
C ARG A 31 -3.44 -15.21 2.35
N ALA A 32 -2.86 -14.27 3.07
CA ALA A 32 -2.78 -14.33 4.53
C ALA A 32 -4.08 -13.88 5.21
N ARG A 33 -5.06 -13.46 4.43
CA ARG A 33 -6.37 -12.99 4.91
C ARG A 33 -6.27 -11.76 5.80
N LEU A 34 -5.31 -10.88 5.50
CA LEU A 34 -5.21 -9.62 6.21
C LEU A 34 -6.31 -8.69 5.71
N PRO A 35 -7.15 -8.15 6.59
CA PRO A 35 -8.25 -7.28 6.15
C PRO A 35 -7.77 -5.90 5.75
N ARG A 36 -6.63 -5.47 6.26
CA ARG A 36 -6.13 -4.12 6.09
C ARG A 36 -4.63 -4.08 6.11
N VAL A 37 -4.04 -3.26 5.23
CA VAL A 37 -2.60 -3.07 5.17
C VAL A 37 -2.27 -1.59 4.96
N TRP A 38 -1.00 -1.23 5.13
CA TRP A 38 -0.54 0.14 4.96
C TRP A 38 0.65 0.18 4.02
N ILE A 39 0.64 1.18 3.13
CA ILE A 39 1.72 1.38 2.17
C ILE A 39 2.34 2.74 2.46
N VAL A 40 3.59 2.75 2.89
CA VAL A 40 4.32 3.98 3.19
C VAL A 40 5.05 4.42 1.91
N HIS A 41 4.59 5.50 1.30
CA HIS A 41 5.20 6.05 0.08
C HIS A 41 5.99 7.32 0.36
N GLY A 42 5.90 7.84 1.58
CA GLY A 42 6.53 9.08 1.94
C GLY A 42 5.73 10.29 1.45
N ARG A 43 6.18 11.46 1.82
CA ARG A 43 5.51 12.70 1.41
C ARG A 43 6.09 13.27 0.13
N GLY A 44 7.43 13.38 0.05
CA GLY A 44 8.17 13.84 -1.13
C GLY A 44 7.44 14.90 -1.97
N THR A 45 7.47 14.73 -3.29
CA THR A 45 6.77 15.59 -4.23
C THR A 45 5.31 15.20 -4.42
N GLY A 46 4.90 14.06 -3.86
CA GLY A 46 3.57 13.53 -4.07
C GLY A 46 3.42 12.64 -5.30
N THR A 47 4.46 12.52 -6.11
CA THR A 47 4.40 11.71 -7.33
C THR A 47 4.19 10.24 -7.02
N LEU A 48 4.98 9.68 -6.11
CA LEU A 48 4.86 8.27 -5.77
C LEU A 48 3.49 7.98 -5.14
N ARG A 49 3.03 8.85 -4.27
CA ARG A 49 1.72 8.72 -3.65
C ARG A 49 0.61 8.70 -4.70
N ALA A 50 0.65 9.65 -5.64
CA ALA A 50 -0.38 9.76 -6.67
C ALA A 50 -0.42 8.51 -7.55
N GLU A 51 0.75 8.02 -7.97
CA GLU A 51 0.83 6.84 -8.82
C GLU A 51 0.36 5.59 -8.10
N ILE A 52 0.78 5.42 -6.85
CA ILE A 52 0.36 4.27 -6.05
C ILE A 52 -1.14 4.30 -5.79
N THR A 53 -1.69 5.44 -5.38
CA THR A 53 -3.13 5.52 -5.10
C THR A 53 -3.95 5.31 -6.37
N GLY A 54 -3.48 5.80 -7.51
CA GLY A 54 -4.13 5.53 -8.79
C GLY A 54 -4.13 4.04 -9.13
N TYR A 55 -3.00 3.38 -8.91
CA TYR A 55 -2.88 1.94 -9.13
C TYR A 55 -3.82 1.16 -8.21
N LEU A 56 -3.86 1.54 -6.94
CA LEU A 56 -4.73 0.87 -5.96
C LEU A 56 -6.21 0.99 -6.34
N SER A 57 -6.62 2.13 -6.89
CA SER A 57 -8.02 2.35 -7.26
C SER A 57 -8.50 1.41 -8.37
N ARG A 58 -7.56 0.79 -9.09
CA ARG A 58 -7.87 -0.15 -10.18
C ARG A 58 -7.46 -1.58 -9.87
N HIS A 59 -6.93 -1.82 -8.67
CA HIS A 59 -6.44 -3.16 -8.32
C HIS A 59 -7.57 -4.07 -7.84
N ARG A 60 -7.62 -5.28 -8.38
CA ARG A 60 -8.70 -6.24 -8.10
C ARG A 60 -8.79 -6.67 -6.64
N LEU A 61 -7.69 -6.59 -5.90
CA LEU A 61 -7.67 -7.04 -4.50
C LEU A 61 -7.98 -5.91 -3.51
N VAL A 62 -8.16 -4.69 -3.99
CA VAL A 62 -8.40 -3.53 -3.14
C VAL A 62 -9.90 -3.20 -3.09
N ALA A 63 -10.48 -3.27 -1.90
CA ALA A 63 -11.85 -2.85 -1.70
C ALA A 63 -11.93 -1.34 -1.62
N ARG A 64 -10.98 -0.73 -0.93
CA ARG A 64 -10.97 0.72 -0.73
C ARG A 64 -9.61 1.15 -0.20
N SER A 65 -9.21 2.38 -0.49
CA SER A 65 -7.98 2.95 0.06
C SER A 65 -8.24 4.37 0.54
N SER A 66 -7.45 4.82 1.51
CA SER A 66 -7.57 6.15 2.09
C SER A 66 -6.24 6.56 2.71
N THR A 67 -6.09 7.87 3.02
CA THR A 67 -4.93 8.36 3.72
C THR A 67 -4.87 7.72 5.11
N ALA A 68 -3.69 7.27 5.51
CA ALA A 68 -3.50 6.64 6.82
C ALA A 68 -3.68 7.64 7.96
N ASP A 69 -4.00 7.13 9.15
CA ASP A 69 -4.06 7.94 10.36
C ASP A 69 -2.67 8.45 10.71
N LYS A 70 -2.60 9.49 11.52
CA LYS A 70 -1.32 10.05 11.98
C LYS A 70 -0.42 8.99 12.59
N ALA A 71 -0.99 8.09 13.37
CA ALA A 71 -0.25 7.02 14.04
C ALA A 71 0.35 6.02 13.05
N ARG A 72 -0.16 6.00 11.83
CA ARG A 72 0.28 5.05 10.77
C ARG A 72 0.98 5.75 9.62
N GLY A 73 1.40 6.98 9.78
CA GLY A 73 2.15 7.71 8.78
C GLY A 73 1.45 8.91 8.17
N GLY A 74 0.16 9.11 8.43
CA GLY A 74 -0.58 10.24 7.92
C GLY A 74 -0.49 10.39 6.40
N PRO A 75 -0.23 11.61 5.89
CA PRO A 75 -0.15 11.83 4.43
C PRO A 75 0.98 11.08 3.74
N GLY A 76 1.94 10.54 4.49
CA GLY A 76 3.04 9.74 3.94
C GLY A 76 2.70 8.29 3.73
N ALA A 77 1.47 7.86 4.03
CA ALA A 77 1.07 6.46 3.91
C ALA A 77 -0.39 6.35 3.46
N THR A 78 -0.71 5.22 2.85
CA THR A 78 -2.08 4.92 2.40
C THR A 78 -2.53 3.64 3.09
N GLN A 79 -3.72 3.69 3.67
CA GLN A 79 -4.37 2.54 4.26
C GLN A 79 -5.17 1.84 3.16
N VAL A 80 -5.06 0.53 3.09
CA VAL A 80 -5.73 -0.26 2.06
C VAL A 80 -6.58 -1.33 2.72
N GLU A 81 -7.85 -1.41 2.36
CA GLU A 81 -8.71 -2.49 2.78
C GLU A 81 -8.75 -3.54 1.68
N ILE A 82 -8.44 -4.76 2.05
CA ILE A 82 -8.34 -5.88 1.12
C ILE A 82 -9.73 -6.50 0.98
N ILE A 83 -10.07 -6.97 -0.22
CA ILE A 83 -11.34 -7.68 -0.43
C ILE A 83 -11.36 -8.99 0.36
N ASP A 84 -12.55 -9.47 0.63
CA ASP A 84 -12.74 -10.76 1.32
C ASP A 84 -12.45 -11.94 0.40
#